data_0d91ca34be21de5a10ef710fc14c40a0
#
_entry.id   0d91ca34be21de5a10ef710fc14c40a0
#
_cell.length_a   1.000
_cell.length_b   1.000
_cell.length_c   1.000
_cell.angle_alpha   90.00
_cell.angle_beta   90.00
_cell.angle_gamma   90.00
#
_symmetry.space_group_name_H-M   'P 1'
#
loop_
_entity.id
_entity.type
_entity.pdbx_description
1 polymer ?
#
loop_
_entity_poly.entity_id
_entity_poly.type
_entity_poly.pdbx_seq_one_letter_code
_entity_poly.pdbx_strand_id
1 'polypeptide(L)'
;MLSVYAVTMNLNVLEISILLFSVTLAGALFQWPIGSLSDNYDRRIVIIGCCIASSAFAILSIMASGISFENLFVEEMFRFNYFSTETSMDKTKLFIYIILLSGMTLPLFALNLALVNDYIPKEKFVAAGAGLNMIFGLGAIAGPIVCSVLMSIFGPNGFFIHLLIFFMVIIIFGVF
;
A
#
# COMPACT_ATOMS: atom_id res chain seq x y z
N MET A 1 -5.54 -4.27 -7.34
CA MET A 1 -4.34 -5.12 -7.42
C MET A 1 -4.20 -6.11 -6.26
N LEU A 2 -4.64 -5.80 -5.03
CA LEU A 2 -4.62 -6.76 -3.93
C LEU A 2 -5.36 -8.07 -4.24
N SER A 3 -6.50 -8.00 -4.94
CA SER A 3 -7.25 -9.18 -5.37
C SER A 3 -6.46 -10.05 -6.36
N VAL A 4 -5.71 -9.42 -7.27
CA VAL A 4 -4.83 -10.14 -8.21
C VAL A 4 -3.71 -10.84 -7.46
N TYR A 5 -3.06 -10.12 -6.53
CA TYR A 5 -2.06 -10.72 -5.63
C TYR A 5 -2.62 -11.92 -4.86
N ALA A 6 -3.82 -11.79 -4.30
CA ALA A 6 -4.47 -12.87 -3.54
C ALA A 6 -4.76 -14.12 -4.40
N VAL A 7 -5.17 -13.91 -5.66
CA VAL A 7 -5.34 -15.01 -6.63
C VAL A 7 -4.02 -15.69 -6.96
N THR A 8 -2.95 -14.93 -7.18
CA THR A 8 -1.61 -15.49 -7.46
C THR A 8 -1.05 -16.29 -6.29
N MET A 9 -1.49 -15.99 -5.07
CA MET A 9 -1.17 -16.76 -3.84
C MET A 9 -2.10 -17.96 -3.60
N ASN A 10 -2.91 -18.33 -4.58
CA ASN A 10 -3.86 -19.46 -4.50
C ASN A 10 -4.85 -19.36 -3.32
N LEU A 11 -5.26 -18.14 -2.95
CA LEU A 11 -6.29 -17.95 -1.95
C LEU A 11 -7.67 -18.28 -2.51
N ASN A 12 -8.51 -18.92 -1.67
CA ASN A 12 -9.88 -19.21 -2.05
C ASN A 12 -10.73 -17.92 -2.14
N VAL A 13 -11.80 -17.94 -2.92
CA VAL A 13 -12.71 -16.77 -3.11
C VAL A 13 -13.20 -16.22 -1.77
N LEU A 14 -13.51 -17.09 -0.80
CA LEU A 14 -13.94 -16.67 0.54
C LEU A 14 -12.79 -15.98 1.30
N GLU A 15 -11.57 -16.52 1.25
CA GLU A 15 -10.37 -15.90 1.86
C GLU A 15 -10.11 -14.52 1.25
N ILE A 16 -10.23 -14.38 -0.07
CA ILE A 16 -10.08 -13.10 -0.77
C ILE A 16 -11.13 -12.09 -0.31
N SER A 17 -12.39 -12.53 -0.19
CA SER A 17 -13.49 -11.67 0.25
C SER A 17 -13.28 -11.19 1.70
N ILE A 18 -12.88 -12.08 2.60
CA ILE A 18 -12.56 -11.74 3.99
C ILE A 18 -11.38 -10.77 4.04
N LEU A 19 -10.33 -10.99 3.25
CA LEU A 19 -9.17 -10.11 3.18
C LEU A 19 -9.57 -8.70 2.74
N LEU A 20 -10.33 -8.57 1.65
CA LEU A 20 -10.78 -7.28 1.12
C LEU A 20 -11.69 -6.55 2.12
N PHE A 21 -12.61 -7.26 2.76
CA PHE A 21 -13.45 -6.70 3.82
C PHE A 21 -12.60 -6.19 4.98
N SER A 22 -11.68 -7.01 5.48
CA SER A 22 -10.80 -6.66 6.62
C SER A 22 -9.90 -5.46 6.32
N VAL A 23 -9.36 -5.37 5.10
CA VAL A 23 -8.55 -4.24 4.61
C VAL A 23 -9.37 -2.95 4.62
N THR A 24 -10.59 -2.98 4.09
CA THR A 24 -11.47 -1.81 4.05
C THR A 24 -11.90 -1.39 5.46
N LEU A 25 -12.24 -2.35 6.30
CA LEU A 25 -12.61 -2.13 7.70
C LEU A 25 -11.43 -1.52 8.49
N ALA A 26 -10.23 -2.06 8.33
CA ALA A 26 -9.04 -1.51 8.98
C ALA A 26 -8.80 -0.05 8.56
N GLY A 27 -8.90 0.27 7.26
CA GLY A 27 -8.78 1.64 6.78
C GLY A 27 -9.78 2.58 7.43
N ALA A 28 -11.05 2.16 7.54
CA ALA A 28 -12.09 2.94 8.19
C ALA A 28 -11.82 3.15 9.69
N LEU A 29 -11.40 2.09 10.40
CA LEU A 29 -11.11 2.17 11.82
C LEU A 29 -9.87 3.03 12.14
N PHE A 30 -8.83 2.93 11.33
CA PHE A 30 -7.59 3.70 11.51
C PHE A 30 -7.74 5.18 11.09
N GLN A 31 -8.72 5.50 10.26
CA GLN A 31 -8.96 6.86 9.80
C GLN A 31 -9.24 7.84 10.95
N TRP A 32 -10.00 7.39 11.97
CA TRP A 32 -10.30 8.23 13.11
C TRP A 32 -9.07 8.52 14.01
N PRO A 33 -8.30 7.54 14.50
CA PRO A 33 -7.14 7.81 15.34
C PRO A 33 -6.03 8.55 14.59
N ILE A 34 -5.79 8.23 13.31
CA ILE A 34 -4.78 8.92 12.49
C ILE A 34 -5.22 10.37 12.19
N GLY A 35 -6.49 10.59 11.89
CA GLY A 35 -7.06 11.93 11.72
C GLY A 35 -6.89 12.77 12.99
N SER A 36 -7.27 12.25 14.14
CA SER A 36 -7.10 12.93 15.43
C SER A 36 -5.62 13.22 15.77
N LEU A 37 -4.71 12.30 15.41
CA LEU A 37 -3.27 12.53 15.56
C LEU A 37 -2.80 13.69 14.66
N SER A 38 -3.28 13.74 13.43
CA SER A 38 -2.97 14.78 12.45
C SER A 38 -3.51 16.17 12.85
N ASP A 39 -4.55 16.24 13.68
CA ASP A 39 -5.06 17.52 14.20
C ASP A 39 -4.22 18.07 15.36
N ASN A 40 -3.47 17.20 16.06
CA ASN A 40 -2.62 17.57 17.20
C ASN A 40 -1.13 17.75 16.85
N TYR A 41 -0.69 17.17 15.74
CA TYR A 41 0.69 17.20 15.26
C TYR A 41 0.77 17.77 13.85
N ASP A 42 1.97 18.13 13.41
CA ASP A 42 2.20 18.55 12.03
C ASP A 42 1.78 17.41 11.07
N ARG A 43 0.86 17.72 10.14
CA ARG A 43 0.29 16.75 9.20
C ARG A 43 1.35 16.07 8.35
N ARG A 44 2.45 16.76 8.01
CA ARG A 44 3.57 16.20 7.26
C ARG A 44 4.24 15.08 8.03
N ILE A 45 4.49 15.29 9.34
CA ILE A 45 5.11 14.29 10.21
C ILE A 45 4.22 13.05 10.31
N VAL A 46 2.91 13.24 10.44
CA VAL A 46 1.95 12.12 10.51
C VAL A 46 1.92 11.33 9.20
N ILE A 47 1.91 12.01 8.04
CA ILE A 47 1.98 11.36 6.72
C ILE A 47 3.27 10.54 6.59
N ILE A 48 4.43 11.11 6.93
CA ILE A 48 5.72 10.41 6.88
C ILE A 48 5.70 9.21 7.82
N GLY A 49 5.18 9.36 9.05
CA GLY A 49 5.04 8.29 10.02
C GLY A 49 4.18 7.13 9.49
N CYS A 50 3.04 7.43 8.87
CA CYS A 50 2.18 6.43 8.23
C CYS A 50 2.90 5.72 7.06
N CYS A 51 3.68 6.45 6.25
CA CYS A 51 4.44 5.86 5.15
C CYS A 51 5.56 4.94 5.66
N ILE A 52 6.26 5.32 6.73
CA ILE A 52 7.30 4.47 7.36
C ILE A 52 6.66 3.20 7.94
N ALA A 53 5.56 3.32 8.68
CA ALA A 53 4.85 2.17 9.23
C ALA A 53 4.33 1.25 8.11
N SER A 54 3.73 1.81 7.05
CA SER A 54 3.28 1.04 5.89
C SER A 54 4.44 0.33 5.19
N SER A 55 5.60 0.97 5.06
CA SER A 55 6.80 0.35 4.48
C SER A 55 7.27 -0.85 5.31
N ALA A 56 7.27 -0.71 6.64
CA ALA A 56 7.62 -1.81 7.54
C ALA A 56 6.66 -3.00 7.39
N PHE A 57 5.34 -2.75 7.35
CA PHE A 57 4.36 -3.81 7.13
C PHE A 57 4.43 -4.43 5.73
N ALA A 58 4.80 -3.68 4.71
CA ALA A 58 5.03 -4.21 3.37
C ALA A 58 6.23 -5.17 3.36
N ILE A 59 7.34 -4.82 4.02
CA ILE A 59 8.51 -5.71 4.17
C ILE A 59 8.15 -6.97 4.97
N LEU A 60 7.42 -6.84 6.07
CA LEU A 60 6.94 -7.99 6.86
C LEU A 60 6.01 -8.90 6.04
N SER A 61 5.20 -8.32 5.14
CA SER A 61 4.34 -9.10 4.23
C SER A 61 5.15 -9.91 3.23
N ILE A 62 6.24 -9.34 2.69
CA ILE A 62 7.18 -10.07 1.81
C ILE A 62 7.82 -11.24 2.57
N MET A 63 8.27 -11.01 3.80
CA MET A 63 8.85 -12.08 4.63
C MET A 63 7.83 -13.18 4.96
N ALA A 64 6.57 -12.81 5.23
CA ALA A 64 5.51 -13.76 5.53
C ALA A 64 5.02 -14.54 4.30
N SER A 65 5.22 -14.01 3.10
CA SER A 65 4.91 -14.73 1.85
C SER A 65 5.84 -15.92 1.58
N GLY A 66 6.91 -16.07 2.39
CA GLY A 66 7.86 -17.19 2.31
C GLY A 66 8.88 -17.09 1.18
N ILE A 67 8.89 -16.01 0.43
CA ILE A 67 9.87 -15.77 -0.65
C ILE A 67 11.05 -15.00 -0.06
N SER A 68 12.20 -15.66 0.06
CA SER A 68 13.43 -15.06 0.59
C SER A 68 13.93 -13.93 -0.31
N PHE A 69 14.46 -12.86 0.30
CA PHE A 69 15.02 -11.71 -0.41
C PHE A 69 16.18 -12.10 -1.35
N GLU A 70 16.91 -13.17 -1.04
CA GLU A 70 17.99 -13.69 -1.88
C GLU A 70 17.49 -14.18 -3.24
N ASN A 71 16.30 -14.76 -3.31
CA ASN A 71 15.69 -15.25 -4.55
C ASN A 71 15.14 -14.11 -5.41
N LEU A 72 14.94 -12.93 -4.82
CA LEU A 72 14.35 -11.78 -5.51
C LEU A 72 15.28 -11.16 -6.56
N PHE A 73 16.60 -11.24 -6.36
CA PHE A 73 17.57 -10.56 -7.24
C PHE A 73 18.34 -11.49 -8.18
N VAL A 74 18.45 -12.78 -7.88
CA VAL A 74 19.37 -13.67 -8.59
C VAL A 74 18.67 -14.72 -9.45
N GLU A 75 17.52 -15.27 -9.04
CA GLU A 75 16.89 -16.36 -9.77
C GLU A 75 15.75 -15.94 -10.72
N GLU A 76 15.05 -14.86 -10.46
CA GLU A 76 13.89 -14.47 -11.27
C GLU A 76 14.26 -13.87 -12.65
N MET A 77 15.47 -13.37 -12.83
CA MET A 77 15.93 -12.88 -14.13
C MET A 77 16.15 -14.04 -15.14
N PHE A 78 16.15 -15.29 -14.70
CA PHE A 78 16.43 -16.47 -15.55
C PHE A 78 15.37 -17.57 -15.56
N ARG A 79 14.26 -17.50 -14.78
CA ARG A 79 13.27 -18.58 -14.73
C ARG A 79 11.83 -18.11 -14.89
N PHE A 80 11.33 -18.32 -16.09
CA PHE A 80 9.89 -18.24 -16.44
C PHE A 80 9.04 -19.43 -15.89
N ASN A 81 9.59 -20.25 -15.01
CA ASN A 81 8.99 -21.49 -14.52
C ASN A 81 9.00 -21.60 -12.98
N TYR A 82 8.35 -20.63 -12.27
CA TYR A 82 8.26 -20.73 -10.83
C TYR A 82 6.81 -20.74 -10.32
N PHE A 83 6.11 -21.84 -10.58
CA PHE A 83 4.77 -22.06 -10.02
C PHE A 83 4.68 -23.27 -9.06
N SER A 84 5.78 -23.69 -8.46
CA SER A 84 5.71 -24.77 -7.44
C SER A 84 6.93 -24.75 -6.51
N THR A 85 6.94 -23.82 -5.57
CA THR A 85 7.66 -24.03 -4.32
C THR A 85 6.64 -24.05 -3.22
N GLU A 86 6.52 -25.18 -2.53
CA GLU A 86 5.84 -25.34 -1.24
C GLU A 86 6.66 -24.56 -0.18
N THR A 87 6.67 -23.25 -0.29
CA THR A 87 7.08 -22.37 0.80
C THR A 87 5.89 -22.32 1.76
N SER A 88 6.11 -22.65 3.01
CA SER A 88 5.10 -22.62 4.07
C SER A 88 4.67 -21.17 4.31
N MET A 89 3.79 -20.67 3.44
CA MET A 89 3.18 -19.35 3.58
C MET A 89 2.40 -19.29 4.89
N ASP A 90 2.80 -18.43 5.81
CA ASP A 90 2.03 -18.18 7.02
C ASP A 90 0.87 -17.22 6.69
N LYS A 91 -0.23 -17.80 6.19
CA LYS A 91 -1.42 -17.06 5.77
C LYS A 91 -1.91 -16.10 6.85
N THR A 92 -1.87 -16.50 8.10
CA THR A 92 -2.36 -15.68 9.22
C THR A 92 -1.52 -14.43 9.40
N LYS A 93 -0.20 -14.56 9.39
CA LYS A 93 0.71 -13.42 9.50
C LYS A 93 0.58 -12.49 8.29
N LEU A 94 0.53 -13.07 7.08
CA LEU A 94 0.34 -12.30 5.85
C LEU A 94 -0.93 -11.45 5.91
N PHE A 95 -2.06 -12.02 6.32
CA PHE A 95 -3.33 -11.31 6.47
C PHE A 95 -3.22 -10.16 7.48
N ILE A 96 -2.63 -10.40 8.66
CA ILE A 96 -2.44 -9.39 9.70
C ILE A 96 -1.59 -8.22 9.15
N TYR A 97 -0.48 -8.50 8.47
CA TYR A 97 0.39 -7.45 7.95
C TYR A 97 -0.27 -6.65 6.83
N ILE A 98 -1.03 -7.27 5.93
CA ILE A 98 -1.78 -6.58 4.89
C ILE A 98 -2.88 -5.69 5.49
N ILE A 99 -3.57 -6.15 6.52
CA ILE A 99 -4.60 -5.39 7.22
C ILE A 99 -3.99 -4.15 7.90
N LEU A 100 -2.87 -4.31 8.60
CA LEU A 100 -2.16 -3.20 9.25
C LEU A 100 -1.58 -2.21 8.24
N LEU A 101 -0.98 -2.71 7.16
CA LEU A 101 -0.50 -1.91 6.04
C LEU A 101 -1.64 -1.04 5.46
N SER A 102 -2.79 -1.64 5.22
CA SER A 102 -3.95 -0.95 4.66
C SER A 102 -4.53 0.07 5.62
N GLY A 103 -4.56 -0.24 6.92
CA GLY A 103 -4.99 0.67 7.98
C GLY A 103 -4.17 1.96 8.01
N MET A 104 -2.85 1.86 7.75
CA MET A 104 -1.97 3.03 7.67
C MET A 104 -2.03 3.75 6.32
N THR A 105 -2.29 3.03 5.24
CA THR A 105 -2.25 3.58 3.87
C THR A 105 -3.53 4.30 3.49
N LEU A 106 -4.71 3.74 3.82
CA LEU A 106 -5.99 4.29 3.37
C LEU A 106 -6.28 5.71 3.91
N PRO A 107 -5.92 6.09 5.15
CA PRO A 107 -6.07 7.46 5.64
C PRO A 107 -5.20 8.50 4.92
N LEU A 108 -4.14 8.10 4.20
CA LEU A 108 -3.21 9.04 3.56
C LEU A 108 -3.90 9.99 2.58
N PHE A 109 -4.95 9.54 1.88
CA PHE A 109 -5.71 10.42 0.97
C PHE A 109 -6.37 11.57 1.74
N ALA A 110 -7.03 11.28 2.86
CA ALA A 110 -7.67 12.28 3.69
C ALA A 110 -6.66 13.24 4.33
N LEU A 111 -5.50 12.73 4.76
CA LEU A 111 -4.41 13.53 5.31
C LEU A 111 -3.83 14.49 4.26
N ASN A 112 -3.61 14.01 3.03
CA ASN A 112 -3.12 14.85 1.93
C ASN A 112 -4.13 15.95 1.57
N LEU A 113 -5.42 15.63 1.54
CA LEU A 113 -6.48 16.62 1.30
C LEU A 113 -6.50 17.68 2.41
N ALA A 114 -6.39 17.25 3.65
CA ALA A 114 -6.33 18.14 4.80
C ALA A 114 -5.07 19.03 4.75
N LEU A 115 -3.90 18.45 4.42
CA LEU A 115 -2.65 19.19 4.26
C LEU A 115 -2.77 20.30 3.19
N VAL A 116 -3.34 19.98 2.02
CA VAL A 116 -3.53 20.98 0.95
C VAL A 116 -4.47 22.09 1.42
N ASN A 117 -5.54 21.76 2.14
CA ASN A 117 -6.50 22.74 2.65
C ASN A 117 -5.87 23.72 3.68
N ASP A 118 -4.79 23.33 4.37
CA ASP A 118 -4.10 24.24 5.30
C ASP A 118 -3.32 25.35 4.57
N TYR A 119 -2.96 25.14 3.30
CA TYR A 119 -2.16 26.10 2.51
C TYR A 119 -2.95 26.97 1.53
N ILE A 120 -4.26 26.71 1.39
CA ILE A 120 -5.09 27.44 0.42
C ILE A 120 -6.22 28.21 1.10
N PRO A 121 -6.66 29.35 0.53
CA PRO A 121 -7.80 30.10 1.04
C PRO A 121 -9.10 29.29 0.89
N LYS A 122 -10.04 29.50 1.81
CA LYS A 122 -11.29 28.73 1.93
C LYS A 122 -12.14 28.74 0.65
N GLU A 123 -12.08 29.83 -0.09
CA GLU A 123 -12.80 30.00 -1.37
C GLU A 123 -12.34 29.02 -2.45
N LYS A 124 -11.14 28.46 -2.33
CA LYS A 124 -10.53 27.55 -3.29
C LYS A 124 -10.60 26.05 -2.86
N PHE A 125 -11.15 25.74 -1.69
CA PHE A 125 -11.20 24.36 -1.18
C PHE A 125 -11.86 23.38 -2.15
N VAL A 126 -12.99 23.78 -2.76
CA VAL A 126 -13.71 22.92 -3.72
C VAL A 126 -12.88 22.66 -4.97
N ALA A 127 -12.23 23.70 -5.49
CA ALA A 127 -11.37 23.57 -6.68
C ALA A 127 -10.15 22.70 -6.41
N ALA A 128 -9.52 22.86 -5.24
CA ALA A 128 -8.37 22.04 -4.84
C ALA A 128 -8.76 20.57 -4.60
N GLY A 129 -9.89 20.32 -3.95
CA GLY A 129 -10.44 18.97 -3.78
C GLY A 129 -10.73 18.29 -5.11
N ALA A 130 -11.30 19.01 -6.08
CA ALA A 130 -11.53 18.52 -7.43
C ALA A 130 -10.21 18.18 -8.14
N GLY A 131 -9.20 19.06 -8.02
CA GLY A 131 -7.86 18.82 -8.58
C GLY A 131 -7.18 17.59 -7.98
N LEU A 132 -7.23 17.43 -6.65
CA LEU A 132 -6.70 16.24 -5.98
C LEU A 132 -7.41 14.96 -6.40
N ASN A 133 -8.76 15.00 -6.54
CA ASN A 133 -9.50 13.84 -7.03
C ASN A 133 -9.12 13.48 -8.47
N MET A 134 -8.85 14.48 -9.32
CA MET A 134 -8.37 14.24 -10.69
C MET A 134 -6.99 13.55 -10.69
N ILE A 135 -6.05 14.04 -9.88
CA ILE A 135 -4.71 13.42 -9.72
C ILE A 135 -4.86 12.00 -9.16
N PHE A 136 -5.72 11.80 -8.17
CA PHE A 136 -6.01 10.47 -7.62
C PHE A 136 -6.58 9.53 -8.69
N GLY A 137 -7.50 10.01 -9.54
CA GLY A 137 -8.05 9.26 -10.66
C GLY A 137 -6.98 8.83 -11.67
N LEU A 138 -6.04 9.74 -12.02
CA LEU A 138 -4.91 9.42 -12.89
C LEU A 138 -3.99 8.37 -12.23
N GLY A 139 -3.73 8.50 -10.94
CA GLY A 139 -2.98 7.50 -10.17
C GLY A 139 -3.68 6.14 -10.13
N ALA A 140 -5.02 6.12 -10.02
CA ALA A 140 -5.81 4.89 -10.02
C ALA A 140 -5.76 4.15 -11.37
N ILE A 141 -5.53 4.85 -12.48
CA ILE A 141 -5.30 4.26 -13.81
C ILE A 141 -3.86 3.77 -13.96
N ALA A 142 -2.89 4.62 -13.63
CA ALA A 142 -1.47 4.31 -13.82
C ALA A 142 -0.95 3.26 -12.81
N GLY A 143 -1.43 3.31 -11.55
CA GLY A 143 -0.99 2.42 -10.47
C GLY A 143 -1.11 0.93 -10.80
N PRO A 144 -2.28 0.44 -11.23
CA PRO A 144 -2.45 -0.95 -11.65
C PRO A 144 -1.51 -1.38 -12.78
N ILE A 145 -1.23 -0.50 -13.73
CA ILE A 145 -0.33 -0.80 -14.87
C ILE A 145 1.10 -1.00 -14.34
N VAL A 146 1.61 -0.05 -13.56
CA VAL A 146 2.96 -0.14 -12.98
C VAL A 146 3.07 -1.35 -12.04
N CYS A 147 2.05 -1.60 -11.20
CA CYS A 147 2.01 -2.75 -10.33
C CYS A 147 2.03 -4.07 -11.10
N SER A 148 1.27 -4.17 -12.22
CA SER A 148 1.24 -5.36 -13.06
C SER A 148 2.61 -5.64 -13.70
N VAL A 149 3.31 -4.61 -14.17
CA VAL A 149 4.68 -4.74 -14.70
C VAL A 149 5.64 -5.24 -13.61
N LEU A 150 5.58 -4.67 -12.41
CA LEU A 150 6.42 -5.13 -11.30
C LEU A 150 6.07 -6.55 -10.87
N MET A 151 4.80 -6.93 -10.86
CA MET A 151 4.40 -8.31 -10.58
C MET A 151 4.83 -9.29 -11.68
N SER A 152 4.93 -8.85 -12.94
CA SER A 152 5.44 -9.71 -14.02
C SER A 152 6.96 -9.93 -13.95
N ILE A 153 7.70 -8.99 -13.33
CA ILE A 153 9.17 -9.06 -13.17
C ILE A 153 9.53 -9.77 -11.86
N PHE A 154 8.89 -9.41 -10.76
CA PHE A 154 9.24 -9.84 -9.39
C PHE A 154 8.22 -10.84 -8.81
N GLY A 155 7.37 -11.44 -9.65
CA GLY A 155 6.32 -12.35 -9.18
C GLY A 155 5.31 -11.65 -8.26
N PRO A 156 4.59 -12.41 -7.40
CA PRO A 156 3.57 -11.85 -6.50
C PRO A 156 4.08 -10.74 -5.58
N ASN A 157 5.37 -10.81 -5.17
CA ASN A 157 5.98 -9.80 -4.29
C ASN A 157 6.14 -8.43 -4.97
N GLY A 158 6.07 -8.35 -6.30
CA GLY A 158 6.03 -7.10 -7.05
C GLY A 158 4.95 -6.14 -6.57
N PHE A 159 3.85 -6.66 -5.99
CA PHE A 159 2.81 -5.86 -5.38
C PHE A 159 3.33 -5.03 -4.19
N PHE A 160 4.08 -5.65 -3.28
CA PHE A 160 4.64 -4.94 -2.12
C PHE A 160 5.81 -4.05 -2.50
N ILE A 161 6.64 -4.47 -3.47
CA ILE A 161 7.74 -3.65 -4.01
C ILE A 161 7.19 -2.36 -4.63
N HIS A 162 6.10 -2.45 -5.38
CA HIS A 162 5.39 -1.29 -5.91
C HIS A 162 5.02 -0.29 -4.79
N LEU A 163 4.41 -0.77 -3.72
CA LEU A 163 4.02 0.07 -2.58
C LEU A 163 5.25 0.70 -1.90
N LEU A 164 6.32 -0.08 -1.68
CA LEU A 164 7.57 0.41 -1.09
C LEU A 164 8.18 1.56 -1.89
N ILE A 165 8.24 1.44 -3.22
CA ILE A 165 8.77 2.50 -4.09
C ILE A 165 7.96 3.79 -3.88
N PHE A 166 6.62 3.72 -3.89
CA PHE A 166 5.78 4.90 -3.71
C PHE A 166 5.90 5.50 -2.31
N PHE A 167 5.96 4.69 -1.25
CA PHE A 167 6.17 5.20 0.10
C PHE A 167 7.53 5.89 0.24
N MET A 168 8.59 5.33 -0.34
CA MET A 168 9.91 5.96 -0.34
C MET A 168 9.89 7.32 -1.05
N VAL A 169 9.21 7.42 -2.19
CA VAL A 169 9.03 8.70 -2.89
C VAL A 169 8.31 9.72 -2.00
N ILE A 170 7.20 9.34 -1.35
CA ILE A 170 6.46 10.23 -0.46
C ILE A 170 7.32 10.67 0.73
N ILE A 171 8.08 9.77 1.35
CA ILE A 171 8.98 10.09 2.47
C ILE A 171 10.04 11.10 2.04
N ILE A 172 10.69 10.88 0.89
CA ILE A 172 11.72 11.79 0.38
C ILE A 172 11.13 13.18 0.14
N PHE A 173 10.00 13.28 -0.57
CA PHE A 173 9.35 14.56 -0.82
C PHE A 173 8.75 15.22 0.43
N GLY A 174 8.35 14.43 1.42
CA GLY A 174 7.78 14.95 2.67
C GLY A 174 8.81 15.55 3.62
N VAL A 175 10.09 15.16 3.50
CA VAL A 175 11.20 15.69 4.32
C VAL A 175 11.70 17.04 3.77
N PHE A 176 11.57 17.30 2.47
CA PHE A 176 11.92 18.58 1.82
C PHE A 176 10.73 19.53 1.76
#